data_83a9606becaacdd59e2088c393bf04eb
#
_entry.id   83a9606becaacdd59e2088c393bf04eb
#
_cell.length_a   1.000
_cell.length_b   1.000
_cell.length_c   1.000
_cell.angle_alpha   90.00
_cell.angle_beta   90.00
_cell.angle_gamma   90.00
#
_symmetry.space_group_name_H-M   'P 1'
#
loop_
_entity.id
_entity.type
_entity.pdbx_description
1 polymer ?
#
loop_
_entity_poly.entity_id
_entity_poly.type
_entity_poly.pdbx_seq_one_letter_code
_entity_poly.pdbx_strand_id
1 'polypeptide(L)'
;MRFRILAAFLAFMVLWPLSTVADVWTVDNLEMVHLKDRTKYVCDPDGLLSVACRDSADKVLDSLRRGCGIQSVFVIVNRVKSGDTYRLAQDLGNKYGVGDKNTRRGLVIVIAVKDRRYTVSPGMGLEGDLTDVECDRLARAYIIPNMKANNSDGAVLATSQALLAKFKTGKLPLPKDTEGEEMTQGDWISIIILLILFFSIPLFLFIQFVLLQMGILKKPWVDIK
;
A
#
# COMPACT_ATOMS: atom_id res chain seq x y z
N MET A 1 -33.73 -49.48 5.34
CA MET A 1 -32.39 -48.99 5.71
C MET A 1 -31.67 -48.34 4.54
N ARG A 2 -31.66 -48.88 3.34
CA ARG A 2 -30.98 -48.34 2.14
C ARG A 2 -31.49 -46.97 1.66
N PHE A 3 -32.80 -46.70 1.78
CA PHE A 3 -33.39 -45.41 1.38
C PHE A 3 -33.00 -44.20 2.26
N ARG A 4 -32.74 -44.45 3.55
CA ARG A 4 -32.33 -43.40 4.50
C ARG A 4 -30.85 -43.01 4.30
N ILE A 5 -30.00 -43.94 3.87
CA ILE A 5 -28.61 -43.69 3.56
C ILE A 5 -28.48 -42.90 2.26
N LEU A 6 -29.32 -43.23 1.24
CA LEU A 6 -29.33 -42.51 -0.03
C LEU A 6 -29.83 -41.05 0.16
N ALA A 7 -30.84 -40.83 0.99
CA ALA A 7 -31.33 -39.47 1.32
C ALA A 7 -30.26 -38.64 2.08
N ALA A 8 -29.52 -39.26 3.01
CA ALA A 8 -28.44 -38.60 3.73
C ALA A 8 -27.26 -38.22 2.80
N PHE A 9 -26.95 -39.09 1.83
CA PHE A 9 -25.89 -38.81 0.83
C PHE A 9 -26.30 -37.70 -0.14
N LEU A 10 -27.56 -37.66 -0.55
CA LEU A 10 -28.11 -36.56 -1.36
C LEU A 10 -28.14 -35.24 -0.60
N ALA A 11 -28.51 -35.25 0.69
CA ALA A 11 -28.47 -34.05 1.54
C ALA A 11 -27.04 -33.55 1.77
N PHE A 12 -26.06 -34.45 1.89
CA PHE A 12 -24.63 -34.07 2.01
C PHE A 12 -24.07 -33.45 0.73
N MET A 13 -24.54 -33.89 -0.44
CA MET A 13 -24.13 -33.35 -1.74
C MET A 13 -24.68 -31.94 -2.02
N VAL A 14 -25.83 -31.59 -1.45
CA VAL A 14 -26.44 -30.25 -1.55
C VAL A 14 -25.78 -29.23 -0.62
N LEU A 15 -25.09 -29.70 0.44
CA LEU A 15 -24.35 -28.85 1.39
C LEU A 15 -22.87 -28.63 0.98
N TRP A 16 -22.45 -29.08 -0.20
CA TRP A 16 -21.10 -28.76 -0.68
C TRP A 16 -21.05 -27.26 -0.96
N PRO A 17 -20.19 -26.50 -0.25
CA PRO A 17 -20.09 -25.08 -0.52
C PRO A 17 -19.63 -24.90 -1.95
N LEU A 18 -20.48 -24.31 -2.80
CA LEU A 18 -20.08 -23.76 -4.07
C LEU A 18 -18.95 -22.74 -3.76
N SER A 19 -17.71 -23.20 -3.91
CA SER A 19 -16.58 -22.29 -3.86
C SER A 19 -16.74 -21.29 -4.99
N THR A 20 -17.27 -20.12 -4.69
CA THR A 20 -17.28 -19.00 -5.63
C THR A 20 -15.83 -18.68 -5.92
N VAL A 21 -15.39 -19.03 -7.12
CA VAL A 21 -14.11 -18.56 -7.63
C VAL A 21 -14.22 -17.03 -7.65
N ALA A 22 -13.42 -16.38 -6.84
CA ALA A 22 -13.41 -14.91 -6.83
C ALA A 22 -12.98 -14.45 -8.22
N ASP A 23 -13.77 -13.58 -8.84
CA ASP A 23 -13.48 -13.05 -10.15
C ASP A 23 -12.11 -12.35 -10.16
N VAL A 24 -11.34 -12.60 -11.22
CA VAL A 24 -10.07 -11.92 -11.46
C VAL A 24 -10.35 -10.74 -12.37
N TRP A 25 -10.09 -9.54 -11.84
CA TRP A 25 -10.42 -8.31 -12.54
C TRP A 25 -9.32 -7.87 -13.50
N THR A 26 -9.76 -7.35 -14.63
CA THR A 26 -8.93 -6.77 -15.71
C THR A 26 -9.60 -5.51 -16.21
N VAL A 27 -8.89 -4.72 -17.01
CA VAL A 27 -9.46 -3.53 -17.65
C VAL A 27 -10.65 -3.86 -18.56
N ASP A 28 -10.78 -5.08 -19.04
CA ASP A 28 -11.81 -5.47 -20.01
C ASP A 28 -13.12 -5.91 -19.34
N ASN A 29 -13.04 -6.51 -18.15
CA ASN A 29 -14.22 -6.97 -17.42
C ASN A 29 -14.61 -6.06 -16.26
N LEU A 30 -13.79 -5.03 -15.92
CA LEU A 30 -14.11 -4.06 -14.91
C LEU A 30 -14.97 -2.94 -15.49
N GLU A 31 -16.19 -2.83 -14.98
CA GLU A 31 -17.10 -1.78 -15.41
C GLU A 31 -16.85 -0.50 -14.62
N MET A 32 -16.51 0.59 -15.34
CA MET A 32 -16.20 1.87 -14.73
C MET A 32 -17.46 2.65 -14.41
N VAL A 33 -17.77 2.78 -13.13
CA VAL A 33 -19.01 3.41 -12.64
C VAL A 33 -19.15 4.87 -13.07
N HIS A 34 -18.07 5.64 -13.15
CA HIS A 34 -18.09 7.05 -13.54
C HIS A 34 -18.50 7.30 -15.01
N LEU A 35 -18.45 6.28 -15.85
CA LEU A 35 -18.93 6.38 -17.24
C LEU A 35 -20.45 6.32 -17.32
N LYS A 36 -21.10 5.64 -16.36
CA LYS A 36 -22.56 5.57 -16.25
C LYS A 36 -23.12 6.73 -15.44
N ASP A 37 -22.48 7.03 -14.33
CA ASP A 37 -22.85 8.12 -13.42
C ASP A 37 -21.62 8.95 -13.04
N ARG A 38 -21.59 10.17 -13.53
CA ARG A 38 -20.47 11.10 -13.32
C ARG A 38 -20.29 11.57 -11.87
N THR A 39 -21.18 11.17 -10.98
CA THR A 39 -21.10 11.44 -9.53
C THR A 39 -20.52 10.28 -8.76
N LYS A 40 -20.26 9.15 -9.43
CA LYS A 40 -19.70 7.93 -8.85
C LYS A 40 -18.24 7.78 -9.26
N TYR A 41 -17.38 7.58 -8.26
CA TYR A 41 -15.93 7.49 -8.41
C TYR A 41 -15.36 6.19 -7.86
N VAL A 42 -16.11 5.51 -6.99
CA VAL A 42 -15.69 4.28 -6.33
C VAL A 42 -16.26 3.08 -7.06
N CYS A 43 -15.39 2.26 -7.63
CA CYS A 43 -15.70 1.02 -8.30
C CYS A 43 -15.44 -0.16 -7.34
N ASP A 44 -16.50 -0.80 -6.91
CA ASP A 44 -16.50 -1.93 -5.95
C ASP A 44 -17.38 -3.07 -6.49
N PRO A 45 -16.92 -3.80 -7.51
CA PRO A 45 -17.74 -4.86 -8.12
C PRO A 45 -17.89 -6.09 -7.22
N ASP A 46 -16.96 -6.29 -6.28
CA ASP A 46 -16.99 -7.42 -5.34
C ASP A 46 -17.81 -7.14 -4.07
N GLY A 47 -18.34 -5.92 -3.90
CA GLY A 47 -19.14 -5.54 -2.72
C GLY A 47 -18.32 -5.54 -1.42
N LEU A 48 -17.08 -5.08 -1.47
CA LEU A 48 -16.15 -5.04 -0.34
C LEU A 48 -16.38 -3.86 0.60
N LEU A 49 -17.15 -2.87 0.15
CA LEU A 49 -17.47 -1.65 0.88
C LEU A 49 -18.94 -1.60 1.29
N SER A 50 -19.21 -0.96 2.41
CA SER A 50 -20.57 -0.57 2.77
C SER A 50 -21.10 0.49 1.80
N VAL A 51 -22.41 0.52 1.61
CA VAL A 51 -23.09 1.54 0.80
C VAL A 51 -22.79 2.95 1.33
N ALA A 52 -22.84 3.11 2.65
CA ALA A 52 -22.57 4.39 3.32
C ALA A 52 -21.13 4.88 3.07
N CYS A 53 -20.15 3.98 3.04
CA CYS A 53 -18.77 4.31 2.73
C CYS A 53 -18.63 4.77 1.27
N ARG A 54 -19.20 4.01 0.31
CA ARG A 54 -19.16 4.37 -1.11
C ARG A 54 -19.76 5.76 -1.35
N ASP A 55 -20.95 6.03 -0.81
CA ASP A 55 -21.60 7.33 -0.98
C ASP A 55 -20.81 8.47 -0.33
N SER A 56 -20.16 8.20 0.80
CA SER A 56 -19.30 9.20 1.47
C SER A 56 -18.02 9.46 0.69
N ALA A 57 -17.37 8.42 0.21
CA ALA A 57 -16.17 8.53 -0.60
C ALA A 57 -16.45 9.24 -1.95
N ASP A 58 -17.56 8.88 -2.62
CA ASP A 58 -18.00 9.56 -3.83
C ASP A 58 -18.18 11.07 -3.63
N LYS A 59 -18.78 11.51 -2.52
CA LYS A 59 -18.94 12.94 -2.18
C LYS A 59 -17.60 13.63 -1.98
N VAL A 60 -16.65 12.96 -1.33
CA VAL A 60 -15.31 13.50 -1.11
C VAL A 60 -14.56 13.63 -2.44
N LEU A 61 -14.62 12.61 -3.28
CA LEU A 61 -13.96 12.59 -4.59
C LEU A 61 -14.64 13.58 -5.57
N ASP A 62 -15.95 13.78 -5.48
CA ASP A 62 -16.64 14.83 -6.23
C ASP A 62 -16.19 16.24 -5.79
N SER A 63 -15.98 16.43 -4.49
CA SER A 63 -15.41 17.67 -3.96
C SER A 63 -13.96 17.89 -4.45
N LEU A 64 -13.18 16.85 -4.58
CA LEU A 64 -11.83 16.89 -5.14
C LEU A 64 -11.87 17.31 -6.62
N ARG A 65 -12.79 16.73 -7.39
CA ARG A 65 -12.99 17.09 -8.79
C ARG A 65 -13.42 18.55 -8.97
N ARG A 66 -14.46 18.98 -8.24
CA ARG A 66 -15.01 20.33 -8.37
C ARG A 66 -14.08 21.42 -7.83
N GLY A 67 -13.42 21.15 -6.69
CA GLY A 67 -12.58 22.14 -6.01
C GLY A 67 -11.15 22.23 -6.52
N CYS A 68 -10.59 21.09 -6.98
CA CYS A 68 -9.18 20.98 -7.34
C CYS A 68 -8.94 20.56 -8.81
N GLY A 69 -10.02 20.33 -9.59
CA GLY A 69 -9.92 19.90 -10.98
C GLY A 69 -9.31 18.52 -11.19
N ILE A 70 -9.37 17.64 -10.18
CA ILE A 70 -8.76 16.31 -10.22
C ILE A 70 -9.85 15.26 -10.42
N GLN A 71 -9.80 14.55 -11.53
CA GLN A 71 -10.68 13.42 -11.77
C GLN A 71 -10.03 12.16 -11.19
N SER A 72 -10.64 11.60 -10.16
CA SER A 72 -10.13 10.39 -9.51
C SER A 72 -11.06 9.21 -9.75
N VAL A 73 -10.47 8.01 -9.80
CA VAL A 73 -11.18 6.73 -9.81
C VAL A 73 -10.56 5.85 -8.74
N PHE A 74 -11.41 5.35 -7.86
CA PHE A 74 -11.00 4.44 -6.80
C PHE A 74 -11.57 3.04 -7.11
N VAL A 75 -10.69 2.07 -7.28
CA VAL A 75 -11.05 0.68 -7.55
C VAL A 75 -10.67 -0.16 -6.35
N ILE A 76 -11.62 -0.91 -5.80
CA ILE A 76 -11.37 -1.90 -4.78
C ILE A 76 -11.95 -3.24 -5.23
N VAL A 77 -11.09 -4.26 -5.27
CA VAL A 77 -11.42 -5.59 -5.79
C VAL A 77 -10.75 -6.68 -4.97
N ASN A 78 -11.23 -7.91 -5.08
CA ASN A 78 -10.58 -9.05 -4.43
C ASN A 78 -9.24 -9.38 -5.06
N ARG A 79 -9.22 -9.57 -6.39
CA ARG A 79 -8.04 -10.01 -7.15
C ARG A 79 -7.94 -9.31 -8.49
N VAL A 80 -6.72 -9.02 -8.90
CA VAL A 80 -6.41 -8.53 -10.23
C VAL A 80 -5.60 -9.58 -11.00
N LYS A 81 -5.63 -9.50 -12.32
CA LYS A 81 -4.86 -10.41 -13.18
C LYS A 81 -3.37 -10.34 -12.82
N SER A 82 -2.79 -11.48 -12.52
CA SER A 82 -1.36 -11.60 -12.10
C SER A 82 -0.99 -10.85 -10.82
N GLY A 83 -1.97 -10.34 -10.05
CA GLY A 83 -1.73 -9.48 -8.90
C GLY A 83 -1.10 -8.11 -9.25
N ASP A 84 -1.13 -7.69 -10.52
CA ASP A 84 -0.49 -6.48 -11.00
C ASP A 84 -1.45 -5.29 -10.98
N THR A 85 -1.56 -4.66 -9.81
CA THR A 85 -2.39 -3.48 -9.59
C THR A 85 -1.89 -2.25 -10.35
N TYR A 86 -0.57 -2.16 -10.58
CA TYR A 86 0.02 -1.05 -11.31
C TYR A 86 -0.42 -1.09 -12.78
N ARG A 87 -0.28 -2.25 -13.41
CA ARG A 87 -0.71 -2.43 -14.80
C ARG A 87 -2.20 -2.16 -14.95
N LEU A 88 -3.03 -2.67 -14.04
CA LEU A 88 -4.46 -2.38 -14.06
C LEU A 88 -4.73 -0.89 -13.97
N ALA A 89 -4.06 -0.14 -13.07
CA ALA A 89 -4.24 1.29 -12.93
C ALA A 89 -3.85 2.05 -14.23
N GLN A 90 -2.73 1.69 -14.85
CA GLN A 90 -2.28 2.26 -16.13
C GLN A 90 -3.26 1.96 -17.27
N ASP A 91 -3.70 0.70 -17.39
CA ASP A 91 -4.64 0.29 -18.43
C ASP A 91 -5.99 1.01 -18.26
N LEU A 92 -6.48 1.18 -17.03
CA LEU A 92 -7.69 1.95 -16.73
C LEU A 92 -7.53 3.43 -17.11
N GLY A 93 -6.43 4.04 -16.73
CA GLY A 93 -6.12 5.43 -17.07
C GLY A 93 -6.05 5.66 -18.57
N ASN A 94 -5.40 4.77 -19.29
CA ASN A 94 -5.23 4.86 -20.75
C ASN A 94 -6.55 4.58 -21.51
N LYS A 95 -7.27 3.52 -21.14
CA LYS A 95 -8.48 3.07 -21.84
C LYS A 95 -9.63 4.06 -21.65
N TYR A 96 -9.81 4.55 -20.43
CA TYR A 96 -10.96 5.37 -20.07
C TYR A 96 -10.63 6.87 -19.97
N GLY A 97 -9.36 7.23 -20.06
CA GLY A 97 -8.93 8.63 -20.05
C GLY A 97 -9.25 9.34 -18.75
N VAL A 98 -8.83 8.74 -17.61
CA VAL A 98 -9.04 9.35 -16.29
C VAL A 98 -8.26 10.66 -16.19
N GLY A 99 -8.97 11.75 -15.96
CA GLY A 99 -8.44 13.10 -15.96
C GLY A 99 -8.93 13.95 -17.15
N ASP A 100 -8.83 15.26 -17.01
CA ASP A 100 -9.11 16.18 -18.09
C ASP A 100 -8.02 16.10 -19.18
N LYS A 101 -8.42 16.11 -20.44
CA LYS A 101 -7.48 15.93 -21.58
C LYS A 101 -6.41 17.03 -21.66
N ASN A 102 -6.74 18.23 -21.21
CA ASN A 102 -5.83 19.38 -21.29
C ASN A 102 -4.89 19.43 -20.10
N THR A 103 -5.42 19.19 -18.89
CA THR A 103 -4.65 19.29 -17.65
C THR A 103 -3.97 17.97 -17.27
N ARG A 104 -4.46 16.83 -17.77
CA ARG A 104 -4.02 15.48 -17.43
C ARG A 104 -4.01 15.21 -15.92
N ARG A 105 -4.88 15.88 -15.16
CA ARG A 105 -5.01 15.79 -13.72
C ARG A 105 -5.95 14.62 -13.37
N GLY A 106 -5.52 13.42 -13.65
CA GLY A 106 -6.20 12.17 -13.31
C GLY A 106 -5.53 11.47 -12.15
N LEU A 107 -6.28 10.68 -11.40
CA LEU A 107 -5.75 9.85 -10.31
C LEU A 107 -6.47 8.51 -10.32
N VAL A 108 -5.74 7.42 -10.44
CA VAL A 108 -6.28 6.06 -10.34
C VAL A 108 -5.71 5.40 -9.10
N ILE A 109 -6.59 4.91 -8.23
CA ILE A 109 -6.20 4.16 -7.04
C ILE A 109 -6.81 2.77 -7.17
N VAL A 110 -5.98 1.75 -7.01
CA VAL A 110 -6.40 0.34 -7.06
C VAL A 110 -5.99 -0.35 -5.77
N ILE A 111 -6.92 -1.02 -5.13
CA ILE A 111 -6.67 -1.92 -3.99
C ILE A 111 -7.15 -3.32 -4.36
N ALA A 112 -6.26 -4.31 -4.34
CA ALA A 112 -6.55 -5.72 -4.52
C ALA A 112 -6.42 -6.43 -3.17
N VAL A 113 -7.55 -6.64 -2.51
CA VAL A 113 -7.61 -7.04 -1.09
C VAL A 113 -6.98 -8.41 -0.85
N LYS A 114 -7.36 -9.42 -1.64
CA LYS A 114 -6.81 -10.79 -1.51
C LYS A 114 -5.40 -10.93 -2.03
N ASP A 115 -5.00 -10.10 -2.99
CA ASP A 115 -3.62 -10.06 -3.49
C ASP A 115 -2.70 -9.27 -2.54
N ARG A 116 -3.27 -8.53 -1.58
CA ARG A 116 -2.56 -7.64 -0.64
C ARG A 116 -1.69 -6.63 -1.36
N ARG A 117 -2.21 -6.08 -2.44
CA ARG A 117 -1.52 -5.10 -3.29
C ARG A 117 -2.37 -3.86 -3.47
N TYR A 118 -1.70 -2.76 -3.67
CA TYR A 118 -2.33 -1.48 -3.98
C TYR A 118 -1.45 -0.71 -4.97
N THR A 119 -2.05 0.26 -5.62
CA THR A 119 -1.36 1.23 -6.46
C THR A 119 -2.08 2.58 -6.35
N VAL A 120 -1.31 3.64 -6.18
CA VAL A 120 -1.76 5.02 -6.32
C VAL A 120 -1.02 5.58 -7.54
N SER A 121 -1.75 5.86 -8.62
CA SER A 121 -1.19 6.26 -9.91
C SER A 121 -1.69 7.65 -10.29
N PRO A 122 -0.92 8.71 -10.02
CA PRO A 122 -1.21 10.04 -10.51
C PRO A 122 -0.97 10.12 -12.02
N GLY A 123 -1.81 10.87 -12.73
CA GLY A 123 -1.58 11.24 -14.12
C GLY A 123 -0.50 12.31 -14.24
N MET A 124 0.06 12.46 -15.43
CA MET A 124 1.21 13.37 -15.70
C MET A 124 1.00 14.80 -15.20
N GLY A 125 -0.24 15.30 -15.18
CA GLY A 125 -0.54 16.64 -14.65
C GLY A 125 -0.63 16.74 -13.13
N LEU A 126 -0.44 15.60 -12.41
CA LEU A 126 -0.44 15.54 -10.94
C LEU A 126 0.91 15.16 -10.35
N GLU A 127 1.86 14.66 -11.13
CA GLU A 127 3.16 14.14 -10.63
C GLU A 127 3.94 15.19 -9.82
N GLY A 128 3.80 16.48 -10.15
CA GLY A 128 4.40 17.57 -9.38
C GLY A 128 3.69 17.90 -8.07
N ASP A 129 2.37 17.62 -8.00
CA ASP A 129 1.54 17.94 -6.83
C ASP A 129 1.37 16.73 -5.89
N LEU A 130 1.47 15.52 -6.43
CA LEU A 130 1.38 14.25 -5.72
C LEU A 130 2.53 13.35 -6.20
N THR A 131 3.67 13.49 -5.56
CA THR A 131 4.89 12.74 -5.90
C THR A 131 4.80 11.28 -5.48
N ASP A 132 5.67 10.42 -6.04
CA ASP A 132 5.74 9.00 -5.66
C ASP A 132 5.96 8.80 -4.16
N VAL A 133 6.77 9.67 -3.54
CA VAL A 133 7.01 9.66 -2.09
C VAL A 133 5.72 9.96 -1.32
N GLU A 134 4.92 10.90 -1.79
CA GLU A 134 3.63 11.23 -1.16
C GLU A 134 2.59 10.14 -1.41
N CYS A 135 2.61 9.48 -2.57
CA CYS A 135 1.78 8.29 -2.84
C CYS A 135 2.11 7.15 -1.86
N ASP A 136 3.40 6.89 -1.62
CA ASP A 136 3.84 5.88 -0.65
C ASP A 136 3.44 6.27 0.79
N ARG A 137 3.66 7.54 1.19
CA ARG A 137 3.24 8.05 2.50
C ARG A 137 1.72 7.94 2.69
N LEU A 138 0.94 8.31 1.69
CA LEU A 138 -0.52 8.17 1.70
C LEU A 138 -0.95 6.72 1.93
N ALA A 139 -0.33 5.80 1.21
CA ALA A 139 -0.65 4.38 1.33
C ALA A 139 -0.25 3.81 2.70
N ARG A 140 0.93 4.16 3.21
CA ARG A 140 1.39 3.75 4.55
C ARG A 140 0.53 4.31 5.66
N ALA A 141 0.04 5.54 5.51
CA ALA A 141 -0.77 6.19 6.52
C ALA A 141 -2.21 5.68 6.55
N TYR A 142 -2.82 5.42 5.39
CA TYR A 142 -4.26 5.22 5.29
C TYR A 142 -4.68 3.89 4.67
N ILE A 143 -3.97 3.38 3.65
CA ILE A 143 -4.35 2.13 2.99
C ILE A 143 -3.88 0.94 3.82
N ILE A 144 -2.58 0.83 4.06
CA ILE A 144 -1.97 -0.36 4.68
C ILE A 144 -2.51 -0.66 6.07
N PRO A 145 -2.62 0.30 7.01
CA PRO A 145 -3.10 0.01 8.37
C PRO A 145 -4.55 -0.48 8.36
N ASN A 146 -5.41 0.20 7.59
CA ASN A 146 -6.81 -0.19 7.47
C ASN A 146 -6.97 -1.57 6.82
N MET A 147 -6.22 -1.86 5.76
CA MET A 147 -6.26 -3.17 5.11
C MET A 147 -5.74 -4.29 6.03
N LYS A 148 -4.71 -4.03 6.85
CA LYS A 148 -4.25 -4.97 7.89
C LYS A 148 -5.32 -5.23 8.95
N ALA A 149 -6.15 -4.23 9.26
CA ALA A 149 -7.28 -4.35 10.18
C ALA A 149 -8.54 -4.93 9.53
N ASN A 150 -8.50 -5.37 8.26
CA ASN A 150 -9.65 -5.80 7.45
C ASN A 150 -10.75 -4.71 7.37
N ASN A 151 -10.38 -3.45 7.41
CA ASN A 151 -11.27 -2.30 7.33
C ASN A 151 -11.17 -1.65 5.94
N SER A 152 -11.84 -2.25 4.96
CA SER A 152 -11.87 -1.72 3.59
C SER A 152 -12.51 -0.33 3.52
N ASP A 153 -13.58 -0.10 4.28
CA ASP A 153 -14.27 1.19 4.38
C ASP A 153 -13.31 2.29 4.86
N GLY A 154 -12.57 2.02 5.93
CA GLY A 154 -11.58 2.95 6.46
C GLY A 154 -10.47 3.25 5.45
N ALA A 155 -9.98 2.24 4.74
CA ALA A 155 -8.94 2.42 3.73
C ALA A 155 -9.39 3.39 2.62
N VAL A 156 -10.60 3.20 2.08
CA VAL A 156 -11.10 4.02 0.97
C VAL A 156 -11.47 5.43 1.44
N LEU A 157 -12.22 5.53 2.53
CA LEU A 157 -12.71 6.83 3.00
C LEU A 157 -11.59 7.73 3.52
N ALA A 158 -10.69 7.18 4.37
CA ALA A 158 -9.58 7.97 4.92
C ALA A 158 -8.60 8.41 3.81
N THR A 159 -8.29 7.54 2.84
CA THR A 159 -7.46 7.91 1.69
C THR A 159 -8.10 9.02 0.87
N SER A 160 -9.40 8.94 0.59
CA SER A 160 -10.13 9.98 -0.16
C SER A 160 -10.12 11.33 0.58
N GLN A 161 -10.34 11.31 1.89
CA GLN A 161 -10.30 12.51 2.74
C GLN A 161 -8.89 13.14 2.81
N ALA A 162 -7.86 12.29 2.94
CA ALA A 162 -6.48 12.75 2.97
C ALA A 162 -6.06 13.41 1.64
N LEU A 163 -6.47 12.86 0.51
CA LEU A 163 -6.27 13.46 -0.80
C LEU A 163 -6.96 14.83 -0.91
N LEU A 164 -8.23 14.93 -0.52
CA LEU A 164 -8.94 16.20 -0.53
C LEU A 164 -8.24 17.24 0.36
N ALA A 165 -7.79 16.86 1.53
CA ALA A 165 -7.05 17.74 2.44
C ALA A 165 -5.71 18.17 1.82
N LYS A 166 -4.95 17.23 1.24
CA LYS A 166 -3.68 17.52 0.54
C LYS A 166 -3.86 18.59 -0.52
N PHE A 167 -4.83 18.43 -1.41
CA PHE A 167 -5.03 19.37 -2.52
C PHE A 167 -5.69 20.69 -2.10
N LYS A 168 -6.34 20.76 -0.95
CA LYS A 168 -6.85 22.00 -0.37
C LYS A 168 -5.79 22.78 0.41
N THR A 169 -4.90 22.09 1.12
CA THR A 169 -3.95 22.72 2.06
C THR A 169 -2.51 22.71 1.56
N GLY A 170 -2.23 21.98 0.47
CA GLY A 170 -0.88 21.76 -0.04
C GLY A 170 -0.06 20.73 0.75
N LYS A 171 -0.57 20.21 1.88
CA LYS A 171 0.14 19.25 2.72
C LYS A 171 -0.69 17.99 2.91
N LEU A 172 -0.03 16.82 2.81
CA LEU A 172 -0.64 15.55 3.15
C LEU A 172 -0.80 15.46 4.67
N PRO A 173 -2.03 15.33 5.20
CA PRO A 173 -2.22 15.09 6.61
C PRO A 173 -1.72 13.68 6.93
N LEU A 174 -0.70 13.58 7.76
CA LEU A 174 -0.18 12.28 8.19
C LEU A 174 -0.51 12.08 9.68
N PRO A 175 -0.95 10.88 10.11
CA PRO A 175 -0.99 10.52 11.50
C PRO A 175 0.42 10.64 12.11
N LYS A 176 0.52 11.11 13.36
CA LYS A 176 1.82 11.32 14.03
C LYS A 176 2.72 10.08 14.05
N ASP A 177 2.12 8.90 14.01
CA ASP A 177 2.82 7.61 14.03
C ASP A 177 3.34 7.16 12.65
N THR A 178 3.05 7.94 11.60
CA THR A 178 3.45 7.63 10.20
C THR A 178 4.51 8.59 9.67
N GLU A 179 4.83 9.64 10.38
CA GLU A 179 6.09 10.34 10.18
C GLU A 179 7.15 9.31 10.51
N GLY A 180 7.70 8.65 9.47
CA GLY A 180 8.79 7.71 9.64
C GLY A 180 9.79 8.41 10.55
N GLU A 181 10.24 7.73 11.60
CA GLU A 181 11.30 8.25 12.46
C GLU A 181 12.42 8.69 11.53
N GLU A 182 12.45 9.99 11.21
CA GLU A 182 13.65 10.59 10.63
C GLU A 182 14.72 10.27 11.67
N MET A 183 15.67 9.42 11.27
CA MET A 183 16.78 9.02 12.14
C MET A 183 17.33 10.28 12.76
N THR A 184 17.09 10.44 14.05
CA THR A 184 17.53 11.63 14.78
C THR A 184 19.05 11.68 14.72
N GLN A 185 19.63 12.87 14.90
CA GLN A 185 21.10 12.99 15.01
C GLN A 185 21.67 12.02 16.05
N GLY A 186 20.89 11.70 17.10
CA GLY A 186 21.26 10.73 18.13
C GLY A 186 21.37 9.31 17.62
N ASP A 187 20.51 8.91 16.68
CA ASP A 187 20.55 7.56 16.10
C ASP A 187 21.80 7.37 15.22
N TRP A 188 22.14 8.37 14.42
CA TRP A 188 23.39 8.38 13.66
C TRP A 188 24.62 8.28 14.55
N ILE A 189 24.64 9.02 15.66
CA ILE A 189 25.73 8.99 16.65
C ILE A 189 25.82 7.57 17.25
N SER A 190 24.71 6.96 17.60
CA SER A 190 24.68 5.61 18.14
C SER A 190 25.21 4.57 17.16
N ILE A 191 24.84 4.66 15.88
CA ILE A 191 25.35 3.80 14.82
C ILE A 191 26.86 3.99 14.63
N ILE A 192 27.34 5.23 14.61
CA ILE A 192 28.77 5.54 14.47
C ILE A 192 29.56 4.97 15.65
N ILE A 193 29.07 5.14 16.88
CA ILE A 193 29.71 4.58 18.08
C ILE A 193 29.77 3.04 17.98
N LEU A 194 28.68 2.39 17.55
CA LEU A 194 28.62 0.94 17.39
C LEU A 194 29.62 0.45 16.31
N LEU A 195 29.75 1.18 15.21
CA LEU A 195 30.74 0.89 14.16
C LEU A 195 32.17 1.07 14.68
N ILE A 196 32.46 2.14 15.41
CA ILE A 196 33.78 2.38 16.03
C ILE A 196 34.14 1.23 16.98
N LEU A 197 33.20 0.81 17.84
CA LEU A 197 33.41 -0.32 18.75
C LEU A 197 33.63 -1.63 18.00
N PHE A 198 32.85 -1.87 16.95
CA PHE A 198 32.94 -3.09 16.15
C PHE A 198 34.29 -3.21 15.42
N PHE A 199 34.81 -2.11 14.89
CA PHE A 199 36.08 -2.10 14.18
C PHE A 199 37.31 -1.92 15.09
N SER A 200 37.16 -1.31 16.28
CA SER A 200 38.27 -1.05 17.18
C SER A 200 38.85 -2.35 17.79
N ILE A 201 37.99 -3.31 18.12
CA ILE A 201 38.44 -4.59 18.74
C ILE A 201 39.32 -5.40 17.78
N PRO A 202 38.88 -5.71 16.53
CA PRO A 202 39.74 -6.46 15.61
C PRO A 202 41.02 -5.69 15.20
N LEU A 203 40.94 -4.36 15.09
CA LEU A 203 42.11 -3.52 14.81
C LEU A 203 43.10 -3.57 15.97
N PHE A 204 42.64 -3.48 17.20
CA PHE A 204 43.47 -3.60 18.39
C PHE A 204 44.15 -4.98 18.48
N LEU A 205 43.42 -6.06 18.24
CA LEU A 205 43.97 -7.41 18.19
C LEU A 205 44.97 -7.59 17.05
N PHE A 206 44.73 -6.99 15.91
CA PHE A 206 45.66 -7.02 14.77
C PHE A 206 46.94 -6.27 15.10
N ILE A 207 46.85 -5.09 15.70
CA ILE A 207 48.03 -4.32 16.14
C ILE A 207 48.81 -5.12 17.19
N GLN A 208 48.15 -5.72 18.18
CA GLN A 208 48.79 -6.60 19.17
C GLN A 208 49.50 -7.78 18.51
N PHE A 209 48.90 -8.40 17.52
CA PHE A 209 49.49 -9.51 16.77
C PHE A 209 50.73 -9.06 16.00
N VAL A 210 50.70 -7.93 15.32
CA VAL A 210 51.84 -7.37 14.58
C VAL A 210 52.98 -7.01 15.54
N LEU A 211 52.69 -6.36 16.67
CA LEU A 211 53.71 -6.02 17.69
C LEU A 211 54.35 -7.24 18.33
N LEU A 212 53.62 -8.34 18.49
CA LEU A 212 54.14 -9.63 18.90
C LEU A 212 55.09 -10.24 17.84
N GLN A 213 54.73 -10.17 16.58
CA GLN A 213 55.55 -10.65 15.45
C GLN A 213 56.85 -9.84 15.31
N MET A 214 56.76 -8.53 15.53
CA MET A 214 57.95 -7.63 15.49
C MET A 214 58.83 -7.75 16.75
N GLY A 215 58.48 -8.57 17.73
CA GLY A 215 59.25 -8.78 18.96
C GLY A 215 59.28 -7.59 19.92
N ILE A 216 58.40 -6.59 19.71
CA ILE A 216 58.29 -5.38 20.53
C ILE A 216 57.56 -5.68 21.84
N LEU A 217 56.57 -6.59 21.78
CA LEU A 217 55.85 -7.08 22.97
C LEU A 217 56.41 -8.47 23.33
N LYS A 218 56.89 -8.62 24.56
CA LYS A 218 57.27 -9.93 25.12
C LYS A 218 56.01 -10.70 25.42
N LYS A 219 55.97 -12.03 25.09
CA LYS A 219 54.90 -12.91 25.50
C LYS A 219 54.70 -12.86 27.02
N PRO A 220 53.49 -12.71 27.51
CA PRO A 220 53.26 -12.82 28.94
C PRO A 220 53.74 -14.21 29.42
N TRP A 221 54.57 -14.25 30.46
CA TRP A 221 55.06 -15.46 31.09
C TRP A 221 53.82 -16.19 31.70
N VAL A 222 53.44 -17.29 31.13
CA VAL A 222 52.54 -18.24 31.77
C VAL A 222 53.44 -19.28 32.45
N ASP A 223 53.78 -19.01 33.69
CA ASP A 223 54.40 -20.03 34.52
C ASP A 223 53.27 -20.99 34.96
N ILE A 224 53.18 -22.12 34.27
CA ILE A 224 52.43 -23.29 34.76
C ILE A 224 53.42 -24.10 35.62
N LYS A 225 53.21 -24.05 36.94
CA LYS A 225 53.75 -25.03 37.88
C LYS A 225 52.70 -26.10 38.06
#